data_3f50b968110a02269edb1b70238bd395
#
_entry.id   3f50b968110a02269edb1b70238bd395
#
_cell.length_a   1.000
_cell.length_b   1.000
_cell.length_c   1.000
_cell.angle_alpha   90.00
_cell.angle_beta   90.00
_cell.angle_gamma   90.00
#
_symmetry.space_group_name_H-M   'P 1'
#
loop_
_entity.id
_entity.type
_entity.pdbx_description
1 polymer ?
#
loop_
_entity_poly.entity_id
_entity_poly.type
_entity_poly.pdbx_seq_one_letter_code
_entity_poly.pdbx_strand_id
1 'polypeptide(L)'
;MKLMKGLVSILAVSCSTFVFANAVLANDESDSSVETEEFVRYQYQDKISYGKLDKGAVLPISGDIFGEYSVAKASIPLDSVEVLLPTQPEKVFAVGMNFASHLASPADAPPPMFLKLPSSLILTGEVIQVPPKARNVHFEGELVVVIGRELSQASEEEAEQAIFGVTVGNDITERSWQGTDLQWLRAKASDGFGPIGNTIVRGIDYNNVQLTTRVNGKVVQQENTSFMIHKPTKVISYLSHYFTLKPGDLVFMGTPGRTYALSDKDQVSVTIEGVGTVVNEVRF
;
A
#
# COMPACT_ATOMS: atom_id res chain seq x y z
N MET A 1 8.22 -103.92 26.02
CA MET A 1 7.82 -104.63 24.79
C MET A 1 7.18 -103.60 23.85
N LYS A 2 7.73 -103.57 22.62
CA LYS A 2 7.40 -102.72 21.44
C LYS A 2 7.69 -101.20 21.52
N LEU A 3 8.77 -100.87 20.88
CA LEU A 3 9.16 -99.58 20.31
C LEU A 3 8.10 -99.08 19.34
N MET A 4 7.87 -97.80 19.36
CA MET A 4 7.42 -97.05 18.17
C MET A 4 8.23 -95.77 18.00
N LYS A 5 8.93 -95.66 16.88
CA LYS A 5 9.71 -94.53 16.46
C LYS A 5 8.76 -93.43 15.93
N GLY A 6 8.88 -92.24 16.46
CA GLY A 6 8.18 -91.06 15.95
C GLY A 6 9.13 -90.14 15.23
N LEU A 7 8.83 -89.93 13.97
CA LEU A 7 9.55 -89.09 13.03
C LEU A 7 9.44 -87.59 13.41
N VAL A 8 10.56 -86.90 13.55
CA VAL A 8 10.59 -85.45 13.76
C VAL A 8 10.67 -84.79 12.38
N SER A 9 9.58 -84.12 11.99
CA SER A 9 9.56 -83.22 10.81
C SER A 9 10.02 -81.87 11.20
N ILE A 10 11.11 -81.41 10.64
CA ILE A 10 11.61 -80.05 10.78
C ILE A 10 10.84 -79.18 9.79
N LEU A 11 10.01 -78.25 10.31
CA LEU A 11 9.38 -77.18 9.53
C LEU A 11 10.35 -76.00 9.45
N ALA A 12 10.82 -75.74 8.26
CA ALA A 12 11.59 -74.51 7.95
C ALA A 12 10.62 -73.32 7.86
N VAL A 13 10.73 -72.38 8.82
CA VAL A 13 10.03 -71.11 8.76
C VAL A 13 10.84 -70.14 7.95
N SER A 14 10.36 -69.80 6.75
CA SER A 14 10.89 -68.79 5.88
C SER A 14 10.44 -67.40 6.48
N CYS A 15 11.41 -66.64 6.97
CA CYS A 15 11.22 -65.29 7.45
C CYS A 15 11.28 -64.36 6.24
N SER A 16 10.11 -63.95 5.72
CA SER A 16 10.00 -62.91 4.70
C SER A 16 10.04 -61.54 5.37
N THR A 17 11.17 -60.88 5.26
CA THR A 17 11.31 -59.47 5.66
C THR A 17 10.52 -58.59 4.71
N PHE A 18 9.36 -58.08 5.15
CA PHE A 18 8.67 -56.97 4.49
C PHE A 18 9.44 -55.68 4.76
N VAL A 19 10.12 -55.16 3.76
CA VAL A 19 10.66 -53.81 3.74
C VAL A 19 9.47 -52.86 3.48
N PHE A 20 8.98 -52.20 4.50
CA PHE A 20 8.08 -51.04 4.32
C PHE A 20 8.90 -49.90 3.75
N ALA A 21 8.77 -49.62 2.47
CA ALA A 21 9.20 -48.36 1.88
C ALA A 21 8.27 -47.26 2.39
N ASN A 22 8.73 -46.49 3.35
CA ASN A 22 8.11 -45.22 3.69
C ASN A 22 8.30 -44.28 2.49
N ALA A 23 7.27 -44.16 1.65
CA ALA A 23 7.14 -43.04 0.72
C ALA A 23 6.92 -41.80 1.56
N VAL A 24 7.97 -41.02 1.79
CA VAL A 24 7.87 -39.63 2.23
C VAL A 24 7.23 -38.91 1.06
N LEU A 25 5.92 -38.65 1.18
CA LEU A 25 5.26 -37.66 0.36
C LEU A 25 5.93 -36.32 0.73
N ALA A 26 6.82 -35.84 -0.11
CA ALA A 26 7.24 -34.47 -0.11
C ALA A 26 5.96 -33.64 -0.40
N ASN A 27 5.41 -33.04 0.65
CA ASN A 27 4.48 -31.95 0.45
C ASN A 27 5.29 -30.85 -0.27
N ASP A 28 5.07 -30.73 -1.55
CA ASP A 28 5.36 -29.52 -2.30
C ASP A 28 4.38 -28.47 -1.74
N GLU A 29 4.72 -27.85 -0.60
CA GLU A 29 4.18 -26.56 -0.25
C GLU A 29 4.70 -25.62 -1.34
N SER A 30 3.93 -25.49 -2.41
CA SER A 30 4.11 -24.38 -3.32
C SER A 30 3.94 -23.11 -2.48
N ASP A 31 5.07 -22.52 -2.10
CA ASP A 31 5.16 -21.18 -1.57
C ASP A 31 4.53 -20.24 -2.63
N SER A 32 3.23 -20.03 -2.52
CA SER A 32 2.50 -19.04 -3.29
C SER A 32 2.77 -17.66 -2.71
N SER A 33 4.04 -17.28 -2.59
CA SER A 33 4.39 -15.90 -2.37
C SER A 33 3.87 -15.12 -3.58
N VAL A 34 2.79 -14.36 -3.36
CA VAL A 34 2.27 -13.45 -4.38
C VAL A 34 3.43 -12.53 -4.76
N GLU A 35 3.89 -12.64 -6.01
CA GLU A 35 5.01 -11.83 -6.49
C GLU A 35 4.62 -10.36 -6.41
N THR A 36 5.40 -9.56 -5.70
CA THR A 36 5.18 -8.12 -5.60
C THR A 36 5.47 -7.46 -6.95
N GLU A 37 4.53 -6.66 -7.44
CA GLU A 37 4.65 -5.93 -8.69
C GLU A 37 4.62 -4.44 -8.42
N GLU A 38 5.48 -3.70 -9.11
CA GLU A 38 5.59 -2.24 -9.00
C GLU A 38 5.26 -1.58 -10.33
N PHE A 39 4.30 -0.64 -10.32
CA PHE A 39 3.82 0.06 -11.51
C PHE A 39 4.20 1.53 -11.43
N VAL A 40 4.64 2.09 -12.56
CA VAL A 40 4.96 3.51 -12.74
C VAL A 40 4.13 4.08 -13.88
N ARG A 41 3.63 5.30 -13.70
CA ARG A 41 3.07 6.10 -14.79
C ARG A 41 4.15 7.07 -15.25
N TYR A 42 4.41 7.11 -16.55
CA TYR A 42 5.55 7.86 -17.10
C TYR A 42 5.24 8.48 -18.45
N GLN A 43 6.01 9.50 -18.83
CA GLN A 43 6.06 10.04 -20.17
C GLN A 43 7.40 9.71 -20.82
N TYR A 44 7.33 9.22 -22.05
CA TYR A 44 8.48 8.93 -22.89
C TYR A 44 8.15 9.27 -24.35
N GLN A 45 8.99 10.09 -25.01
CA GLN A 45 8.79 10.52 -26.41
C GLN A 45 7.35 11.06 -26.66
N ASP A 46 6.90 12.00 -25.81
CA ASP A 46 5.58 12.65 -25.85
C ASP A 46 4.37 11.71 -25.64
N LYS A 47 4.62 10.45 -25.27
CA LYS A 47 3.57 9.49 -24.95
C LYS A 47 3.52 9.19 -23.46
N ILE A 48 2.35 9.36 -22.87
CA ILE A 48 2.08 8.93 -21.49
C ILE A 48 1.64 7.46 -21.52
N SER A 49 2.24 6.66 -20.65
CA SER A 49 1.98 5.22 -20.53
C SER A 49 2.18 4.75 -19.10
N TYR A 50 1.74 3.55 -18.82
CA TYR A 50 2.15 2.80 -17.63
C TYR A 50 3.25 1.80 -17.98
N GLY A 51 4.03 1.41 -16.98
CA GLY A 51 5.01 0.35 -17.07
C GLY A 51 5.15 -0.40 -15.76
N LYS A 52 5.63 -1.64 -15.84
CA LYS A 52 6.08 -2.41 -14.67
C LYS A 52 7.56 -2.09 -14.44
N LEU A 53 7.93 -1.83 -13.19
CA LEU A 53 9.35 -1.64 -12.84
C LEU A 53 10.03 -3.00 -12.65
N ASP A 54 11.19 -3.15 -13.25
CA ASP A 54 12.07 -4.29 -13.04
C ASP A 54 13.52 -3.82 -13.02
N LYS A 55 14.20 -3.99 -11.90
CA LYS A 55 15.64 -3.71 -11.71
C LYS A 55 16.10 -2.34 -12.21
N GLY A 56 15.29 -1.30 -11.95
CA GLY A 56 15.61 0.08 -12.35
C GLY A 56 15.30 0.41 -13.82
N ALA A 57 14.53 -0.43 -14.48
CA ALA A 57 14.02 -0.20 -15.82
C ALA A 57 12.49 -0.30 -15.86
N VAL A 58 11.90 0.37 -16.83
CA VAL A 58 10.46 0.34 -17.10
C VAL A 58 10.18 -0.66 -18.21
N LEU A 59 9.35 -1.65 -17.95
CA LEU A 59 8.77 -2.54 -18.94
C LEU A 59 7.44 -1.94 -19.40
N PRO A 60 7.33 -1.38 -20.61
CA PRO A 60 6.11 -0.72 -21.07
C PRO A 60 4.88 -1.62 -21.03
N ILE A 61 3.75 -1.05 -20.62
CA ILE A 61 2.45 -1.71 -20.63
C ILE A 61 1.64 -1.20 -21.82
N SER A 62 0.96 -2.14 -22.49
CA SER A 62 -0.06 -1.88 -23.49
C SER A 62 -1.41 -2.38 -22.97
N GLY A 63 -2.45 -1.54 -23.05
CA GLY A 63 -3.75 -1.79 -22.47
C GLY A 63 -3.99 -0.93 -21.23
N ASP A 64 -4.89 -1.38 -20.38
CA ASP A 64 -5.29 -0.68 -19.15
C ASP A 64 -4.76 -1.43 -17.92
N ILE A 65 -3.96 -0.78 -17.07
CA ILE A 65 -3.43 -1.43 -15.85
C ILE A 65 -4.52 -1.86 -14.87
N PHE A 66 -5.68 -1.22 -14.92
CA PHE A 66 -6.86 -1.55 -14.11
C PHE A 66 -7.77 -2.60 -14.75
N GLY A 67 -7.46 -3.02 -15.97
CA GLY A 67 -8.19 -4.02 -16.74
C GLY A 67 -7.25 -5.05 -17.35
N GLU A 68 -7.37 -5.24 -18.67
CA GLU A 68 -6.50 -6.14 -19.42
C GLU A 68 -5.29 -5.39 -19.95
N TYR A 69 -4.11 -5.94 -19.72
CA TYR A 69 -2.86 -5.38 -20.23
C TYR A 69 -1.85 -6.46 -20.58
N SER A 70 -0.85 -6.06 -21.37
CA SER A 70 0.34 -6.86 -21.64
C SER A 70 1.59 -6.07 -21.34
N VAL A 71 2.64 -6.76 -20.87
CA VAL A 71 3.94 -6.16 -20.55
C VAL A 71 4.93 -6.45 -21.67
N ALA A 72 5.59 -5.41 -22.17
CA ALA A 72 6.62 -5.55 -23.19
C ALA A 72 7.86 -6.27 -22.66
N LYS A 73 8.57 -6.97 -23.54
CA LYS A 73 9.86 -7.60 -23.19
C LYS A 73 11.03 -6.60 -23.22
N ALA A 74 10.92 -5.57 -24.07
CA ALA A 74 11.93 -4.51 -24.17
C ALA A 74 11.73 -3.51 -23.03
N SER A 75 12.80 -3.16 -22.34
CA SER A 75 12.79 -2.19 -21.26
C SER A 75 13.30 -0.83 -21.69
N ILE A 76 12.89 0.20 -20.95
CA ILE A 76 13.35 1.59 -21.07
C ILE A 76 14.06 1.93 -19.75
N PRO A 77 15.28 2.48 -19.73
CA PRO A 77 15.92 2.93 -18.50
C PRO A 77 15.04 3.95 -17.75
N LEU A 78 14.88 3.78 -16.44
CA LEU A 78 14.00 4.65 -15.63
C LEU A 78 14.46 6.13 -15.65
N ASP A 79 15.76 6.38 -15.75
CA ASP A 79 16.35 7.71 -15.83
C ASP A 79 16.13 8.41 -17.18
N SER A 80 15.63 7.70 -18.19
CA SER A 80 15.31 8.24 -19.51
C SER A 80 13.84 8.61 -19.69
N VAL A 81 13.01 8.43 -18.67
CA VAL A 81 11.59 8.77 -18.69
C VAL A 81 11.26 9.87 -17.67
N GLU A 82 10.23 10.64 -17.94
CA GLU A 82 9.63 11.54 -16.96
C GLU A 82 8.59 10.76 -16.14
N VAL A 83 8.82 10.62 -14.85
CA VAL A 83 7.87 9.96 -13.94
C VAL A 83 6.73 10.92 -13.61
N LEU A 84 5.50 10.45 -13.67
CA LEU A 84 4.29 11.21 -13.44
C LEU A 84 3.57 10.70 -12.18
N LEU A 85 2.59 11.47 -11.68
CA LEU A 85 1.69 11.00 -10.61
C LEU A 85 1.18 9.59 -10.96
N PRO A 86 1.19 8.65 -9.99
CA PRO A 86 0.93 7.23 -10.26
C PRO A 86 -0.48 6.98 -10.80
N THR A 87 -1.43 7.88 -10.53
CA THR A 87 -2.77 7.87 -11.10
C THR A 87 -3.25 9.28 -11.46
N GLN A 88 -4.40 9.37 -12.10
CA GLN A 88 -5.16 10.61 -12.31
C GLN A 88 -6.52 10.45 -11.60
N PRO A 89 -6.59 10.58 -10.28
CA PRO A 89 -7.79 10.30 -9.53
C PRO A 89 -8.89 11.33 -9.83
N GLU A 90 -10.13 10.87 -9.89
CA GLU A 90 -11.27 11.79 -9.81
C GLU A 90 -11.50 12.24 -8.37
N LYS A 91 -11.24 11.35 -7.41
CA LYS A 91 -11.46 11.60 -5.98
C LYS A 91 -10.24 11.18 -5.17
N VAL A 92 -9.93 11.98 -4.15
CA VAL A 92 -8.90 11.67 -3.17
C VAL A 92 -9.54 11.79 -1.79
N PHE A 93 -9.83 10.64 -1.19
CA PHE A 93 -10.36 10.55 0.16
C PHE A 93 -9.24 10.38 1.18
N ALA A 94 -9.53 10.74 2.43
CA ALA A 94 -8.64 10.50 3.54
C ALA A 94 -9.42 10.16 4.81
N VAL A 95 -8.81 9.32 5.65
CA VAL A 95 -9.37 8.89 6.95
C VAL A 95 -8.64 9.61 8.06
N GLY A 96 -9.37 10.37 8.88
CA GLY A 96 -8.83 10.93 10.12
C GLY A 96 -8.87 9.94 11.29
N MET A 97 -8.03 10.18 12.32
CA MET A 97 -8.12 9.50 13.61
C MET A 97 -8.09 7.95 13.53
N ASN A 98 -7.27 7.42 12.64
CA ASN A 98 -7.22 5.97 12.34
C ASN A 98 -6.13 5.19 13.09
N PHE A 99 -5.37 5.85 13.97
CA PHE A 99 -4.37 5.23 14.84
C PHE A 99 -4.50 5.73 16.26
N ALA A 100 -4.55 4.82 17.23
CA ALA A 100 -4.67 5.17 18.65
C ALA A 100 -3.47 5.98 19.18
N SER A 101 -2.30 5.81 18.58
CA SER A 101 -1.08 6.56 18.91
C SER A 101 -1.12 8.03 18.47
N HIS A 102 -1.97 8.39 17.51
CA HIS A 102 -2.18 9.76 17.03
C HIS A 102 -3.42 10.38 17.68
N LEU A 103 -4.57 10.01 17.19
CA LEU A 103 -5.89 10.37 17.69
C LEU A 103 -6.87 9.29 17.25
N ALA A 104 -7.54 8.64 18.20
CA ALA A 104 -8.39 7.50 17.92
C ALA A 104 -9.85 7.91 17.70
N SER A 105 -10.48 7.36 16.65
CA SER A 105 -11.93 7.24 16.56
C SER A 105 -12.39 5.94 17.25
N PRO A 106 -13.65 5.84 17.72
CA PRO A 106 -14.18 4.56 18.15
C PRO A 106 -14.18 3.54 17.01
N ALA A 107 -13.75 2.31 17.26
CA ALA A 107 -13.63 1.27 16.22
C ALA A 107 -14.99 0.81 15.65
N ASP A 108 -16.07 0.99 16.40
CA ASP A 108 -17.46 0.70 16.03
C ASP A 108 -18.17 1.88 15.35
N ALA A 109 -17.57 3.09 15.40
CA ALA A 109 -18.09 4.26 14.70
C ALA A 109 -17.76 4.20 13.20
N PRO A 110 -18.49 4.96 12.35
CA PRO A 110 -18.06 5.23 10.98
C PRO A 110 -16.66 5.84 10.93
N PRO A 111 -15.81 5.46 9.94
CA PRO A 111 -14.51 6.10 9.77
C PRO A 111 -14.67 7.60 9.52
N PRO A 112 -13.95 8.46 10.26
CA PRO A 112 -14.00 9.91 10.02
C PRO A 112 -13.34 10.25 8.69
N MET A 113 -14.10 10.74 7.73
CA MET A 113 -13.64 10.99 6.36
C MET A 113 -13.52 12.48 6.07
N PHE A 114 -12.52 12.83 5.25
CA PHE A 114 -12.39 14.13 4.62
C PHE A 114 -11.85 13.99 3.19
N LEU A 115 -11.75 15.10 2.48
CA LEU A 115 -11.29 15.15 1.10
C LEU A 115 -9.94 15.86 1.00
N LYS A 116 -9.10 15.32 0.13
CA LYS A 116 -8.02 16.04 -0.52
C LYS A 116 -8.43 16.32 -1.97
N LEU A 117 -7.84 17.30 -2.60
CA LEU A 117 -8.07 17.57 -4.03
C LEU A 117 -7.00 16.86 -4.88
N PRO A 118 -7.33 16.40 -6.09
CA PRO A 118 -6.31 15.92 -7.03
C PRO A 118 -5.19 16.93 -7.27
N SER A 119 -5.51 18.23 -7.27
CA SER A 119 -4.54 19.33 -7.41
C SER A 119 -3.59 19.50 -6.21
N SER A 120 -3.88 18.87 -5.07
CA SER A 120 -2.97 18.87 -3.91
C SER A 120 -1.81 17.88 -4.06
N LEU A 121 -1.92 16.91 -5.00
CA LEU A 121 -0.94 15.85 -5.16
C LEU A 121 0.33 16.37 -5.81
N ILE A 122 1.47 15.99 -5.23
CA ILE A 122 2.81 16.23 -5.77
C ILE A 122 3.67 14.97 -5.64
N LEU A 123 4.67 14.85 -6.50
CA LEU A 123 5.61 13.73 -6.49
C LEU A 123 6.73 13.91 -5.44
N THR A 124 7.44 12.82 -5.18
CA THR A 124 8.71 12.89 -4.46
C THR A 124 9.68 13.83 -5.19
N GLY A 125 10.43 14.63 -4.43
CA GLY A 125 11.38 15.64 -4.97
C GLY A 125 10.76 17.00 -5.28
N GLU A 126 9.43 17.10 -5.44
CA GLU A 126 8.77 18.39 -5.59
C GLU A 126 8.69 19.13 -4.23
N VAL A 127 8.56 20.44 -4.28
CA VAL A 127 8.53 21.30 -3.09
C VAL A 127 7.11 21.39 -2.53
N ILE A 128 6.98 21.16 -1.21
CA ILE A 128 5.77 21.52 -0.48
C ILE A 128 5.78 23.04 -0.26
N GLN A 129 5.15 23.77 -1.18
CA GLN A 129 5.06 25.22 -1.05
C GLN A 129 3.94 25.61 -0.08
N VAL A 130 4.32 26.15 1.07
CA VAL A 130 3.37 26.53 2.12
C VAL A 130 2.58 27.77 1.67
N PRO A 131 1.23 27.75 1.70
CA PRO A 131 0.41 28.89 1.32
C PRO A 131 0.65 30.12 2.20
N PRO A 132 0.46 31.34 1.67
CA PRO A 132 0.54 32.55 2.48
C PRO A 132 -0.34 32.48 3.72
N LYS A 133 0.18 32.92 4.87
CA LYS A 133 -0.47 32.93 6.19
C LYS A 133 -0.58 31.56 6.89
N ALA A 134 -0.24 30.45 6.27
CA ALA A 134 -0.06 29.20 6.98
C ALA A 134 1.17 29.29 7.90
N ARG A 135 1.07 28.77 9.11
CA ARG A 135 2.14 28.86 10.13
C ARG A 135 2.31 27.62 10.97
N ASN A 136 1.34 26.72 10.93
CA ASN A 136 1.32 25.53 11.78
C ASN A 136 1.13 24.29 10.91
N VAL A 137 2.04 24.12 9.94
CA VAL A 137 2.02 23.04 8.94
C VAL A 137 2.71 21.81 9.49
N HIS A 138 2.02 20.69 9.54
CA HIS A 138 2.48 19.41 10.06
C HIS A 138 2.57 18.36 8.94
N PHE A 139 3.43 17.36 9.15
CA PHE A 139 3.52 16.14 8.36
C PHE A 139 2.57 15.07 8.91
N GLU A 140 2.08 14.19 8.07
CA GLU A 140 1.30 12.99 8.40
C GLU A 140 1.64 11.88 7.41
N GLY A 141 2.57 10.99 7.78
CA GLY A 141 2.92 9.84 6.93
C GLY A 141 1.78 8.82 6.90
N GLU A 142 1.41 8.36 5.70
CA GLU A 142 0.24 7.52 5.47
C GLU A 142 0.45 6.45 4.40
N LEU A 143 -0.19 5.30 4.58
CA LEU A 143 -0.48 4.37 3.49
C LEU A 143 -1.57 4.98 2.60
N VAL A 144 -1.41 4.87 1.29
CA VAL A 144 -2.42 5.32 0.32
C VAL A 144 -2.87 4.13 -0.52
N VAL A 145 -4.17 3.85 -0.48
CA VAL A 145 -4.78 2.79 -1.28
C VAL A 145 -5.19 3.34 -2.64
N VAL A 146 -4.95 2.55 -3.70
CA VAL A 146 -5.35 2.83 -5.08
C VAL A 146 -6.51 1.93 -5.47
N ILE A 147 -7.62 2.51 -5.87
CA ILE A 147 -8.79 1.78 -6.36
C ILE A 147 -8.52 1.23 -7.77
N GLY A 148 -8.85 -0.03 -8.01
CA GLY A 148 -8.59 -0.72 -9.27
C GLY A 148 -9.80 -0.97 -10.15
N ARG A 149 -11.01 -0.88 -9.59
CA ARG A 149 -12.26 -1.06 -10.36
C ARG A 149 -13.36 -0.17 -9.84
N GLU A 150 -14.35 0.08 -10.69
CA GLU A 150 -15.55 0.81 -10.27
C GLU A 150 -16.27 0.03 -9.17
N LEU A 151 -16.67 0.75 -8.11
CA LEU A 151 -17.25 0.16 -6.91
C LEU A 151 -18.34 1.07 -6.34
N SER A 152 -19.53 0.50 -6.06
CA SER A 152 -20.66 1.19 -5.43
C SER A 152 -21.44 0.20 -4.58
N GLN A 153 -21.84 0.60 -3.35
CA GLN A 153 -22.63 -0.20 -2.40
C GLN A 153 -22.03 -1.60 -2.12
N ALA A 154 -20.73 -1.67 -1.97
CA ALA A 154 -19.96 -2.90 -1.89
C ALA A 154 -19.76 -3.42 -0.47
N SER A 155 -19.70 -4.74 -0.33
CA SER A 155 -19.21 -5.43 0.88
C SER A 155 -17.71 -5.20 1.10
N GLU A 156 -17.19 -5.57 2.27
CA GLU A 156 -15.74 -5.51 2.52
C GLU A 156 -14.95 -6.48 1.63
N GLU A 157 -15.52 -7.64 1.26
CA GLU A 157 -14.91 -8.60 0.33
C GLU A 157 -14.82 -8.02 -1.10
N GLU A 158 -15.87 -7.35 -1.56
CA GLU A 158 -15.85 -6.66 -2.84
C GLU A 158 -14.89 -5.47 -2.84
N ALA A 159 -14.79 -4.77 -1.70
CA ALA A 159 -13.83 -3.70 -1.48
C ALA A 159 -12.38 -4.21 -1.54
N GLU A 160 -12.07 -5.36 -0.91
CA GLU A 160 -10.77 -5.99 -1.00
C GLU A 160 -10.36 -6.29 -2.44
N GLN A 161 -11.27 -6.88 -3.21
CA GLN A 161 -11.05 -7.18 -4.63
C GLN A 161 -10.95 -5.92 -5.50
N ALA A 162 -11.40 -4.76 -5.03
CA ALA A 162 -11.30 -3.49 -5.73
C ALA A 162 -10.00 -2.73 -5.46
N ILE A 163 -9.21 -3.15 -4.48
CA ILE A 163 -7.88 -2.58 -4.22
C ILE A 163 -6.93 -3.05 -5.32
N PHE A 164 -6.42 -2.11 -6.14
CA PHE A 164 -5.39 -2.41 -7.13
C PHE A 164 -4.03 -2.62 -6.49
N GLY A 165 -3.69 -1.76 -5.55
CA GLY A 165 -2.43 -1.75 -4.85
C GLY A 165 -2.34 -0.56 -3.91
N VAL A 166 -1.13 -0.28 -3.45
CA VAL A 166 -0.86 0.77 -2.48
C VAL A 166 0.34 1.62 -2.89
N THR A 167 0.39 2.83 -2.35
CA THR A 167 1.54 3.72 -2.44
C THR A 167 1.75 4.42 -1.10
N VAL A 168 2.80 5.23 -1.00
CA VAL A 168 3.12 6.03 0.18
C VAL A 168 2.62 7.46 0.00
N GLY A 169 2.14 8.09 1.09
CA GLY A 169 1.71 9.49 1.07
C GLY A 169 2.11 10.28 2.31
N ASN A 170 1.95 11.58 2.21
CA ASN A 170 2.12 12.52 3.33
C ASN A 170 0.95 13.52 3.31
N ASP A 171 0.02 13.37 4.25
CA ASP A 171 -1.14 14.25 4.38
C ASP A 171 -0.76 15.55 5.11
N ILE A 172 -0.13 16.45 4.38
CA ILE A 172 0.29 17.76 4.93
C ILE A 172 -0.94 18.51 5.45
N THR A 173 -0.80 19.03 6.67
CA THR A 173 -1.92 19.62 7.40
C THR A 173 -1.55 20.95 8.02
N GLU A 174 -2.30 22.00 7.74
CA GLU A 174 -2.23 23.26 8.51
C GLU A 174 -3.21 23.18 9.70
N ARG A 175 -2.67 22.98 10.90
CA ARG A 175 -3.45 22.68 12.11
C ARG A 175 -4.33 23.83 12.58
N SER A 176 -3.89 25.09 12.39
CA SER A 176 -4.72 26.24 12.79
C SER A 176 -5.97 26.35 11.92
N TRP A 177 -5.83 26.08 10.61
CA TRP A 177 -6.97 26.05 9.70
C TRP A 177 -7.85 24.83 9.93
N GLN A 178 -7.25 23.67 10.23
CA GLN A 178 -8.01 22.47 10.58
C GLN A 178 -8.94 22.71 11.78
N GLY A 179 -8.49 23.48 12.77
CA GLY A 179 -9.30 23.84 13.95
C GLY A 179 -10.42 24.86 13.68
N THR A 180 -10.37 25.59 12.56
CA THR A 180 -11.29 26.68 12.26
C THR A 180 -12.15 26.48 11.01
N ASP A 181 -11.67 25.74 10.04
CA ASP A 181 -12.35 25.50 8.76
C ASP A 181 -13.38 24.38 8.88
N LEU A 182 -14.60 24.61 8.45
CA LEU A 182 -15.71 23.67 8.62
C LEU A 182 -15.44 22.29 7.99
N GLN A 183 -14.80 22.23 6.82
CA GLN A 183 -14.56 20.99 6.07
C GLN A 183 -13.07 20.64 5.94
N TRP A 184 -12.19 21.31 6.67
CA TRP A 184 -10.74 21.17 6.60
C TRP A 184 -10.14 21.41 5.21
N LEU A 185 -10.91 21.96 4.27
CA LEU A 185 -10.55 21.96 2.84
C LEU A 185 -9.17 22.57 2.59
N ARG A 186 -8.95 23.85 2.97
CA ARG A 186 -7.63 24.47 2.76
C ARG A 186 -6.57 23.94 3.72
N ALA A 187 -6.97 23.39 4.87
CA ALA A 187 -6.04 22.77 5.83
C ALA A 187 -5.39 21.51 5.29
N LYS A 188 -6.11 20.74 4.46
CA LYS A 188 -5.76 19.40 3.99
C LYS A 188 -5.58 19.29 2.47
N ALA A 189 -6.14 20.22 1.70
CA ALA A 189 -6.23 20.11 0.25
C ALA A 189 -5.64 21.31 -0.51
N SER A 190 -4.85 22.17 0.15
CA SER A 190 -4.06 23.20 -0.54
C SER A 190 -3.09 22.54 -1.52
N ASP A 191 -2.72 23.25 -2.57
CA ASP A 191 -1.75 22.77 -3.57
C ASP A 191 -0.45 22.33 -2.88
N GLY A 192 0.07 21.16 -3.27
CA GLY A 192 1.25 20.57 -2.67
C GLY A 192 1.07 19.89 -1.30
N PHE A 193 -0.15 19.87 -0.74
CA PHE A 193 -0.42 19.24 0.57
C PHE A 193 -0.65 17.72 0.51
N GLY A 194 -0.48 17.10 -0.64
CA GLY A 194 -0.63 15.66 -0.86
C GLY A 194 0.59 15.00 -1.52
N PRO A 195 1.80 15.11 -0.96
CA PRO A 195 2.92 14.33 -1.48
C PRO A 195 2.58 12.85 -1.56
N ILE A 196 2.91 12.22 -2.71
CA ILE A 196 2.60 10.81 -2.99
C ILE A 196 3.81 10.12 -3.64
N GLY A 197 3.95 8.82 -3.42
CA GLY A 197 4.99 8.00 -4.05
C GLY A 197 4.84 7.94 -5.57
N ASN A 198 5.94 7.65 -6.24
CA ASN A 198 6.02 7.62 -7.70
C ASN A 198 5.43 6.35 -8.32
N THR A 199 5.18 5.33 -7.50
CA THR A 199 4.79 4.00 -7.94
C THR A 199 3.61 3.45 -7.16
N ILE A 200 2.95 2.46 -7.74
CA ILE A 200 1.92 1.65 -7.08
C ILE A 200 2.49 0.25 -6.91
N VAL A 201 2.41 -0.29 -5.70
CA VAL A 201 2.85 -1.65 -5.38
C VAL A 201 1.63 -2.55 -5.18
N ARG A 202 1.62 -3.69 -5.87
CA ARG A 202 0.61 -4.74 -5.78
C ARG A 202 1.22 -6.03 -5.25
N GLY A 203 0.44 -6.85 -4.56
CA GLY A 203 0.90 -8.15 -4.04
C GLY A 203 1.61 -8.06 -2.69
N ILE A 204 1.51 -6.94 -1.98
CA ILE A 204 2.02 -6.79 -0.62
C ILE A 204 0.89 -6.91 0.41
N ASP A 205 1.17 -7.44 1.58
CA ASP A 205 0.24 -7.39 2.72
C ASP A 205 0.22 -5.98 3.33
N TYR A 206 -0.55 -5.09 2.70
CA TYR A 206 -0.71 -3.70 3.12
C TYR A 206 -1.31 -3.53 4.52
N ASN A 207 -1.86 -4.60 5.10
CA ASN A 207 -2.36 -4.60 6.49
C ASN A 207 -1.27 -4.84 7.53
N ASN A 208 -0.05 -5.17 7.10
CA ASN A 208 1.05 -5.51 8.00
C ASN A 208 2.41 -5.01 7.47
N VAL A 209 2.50 -3.71 7.18
CA VAL A 209 3.75 -3.07 6.74
C VAL A 209 4.16 -1.96 7.71
N GLN A 210 5.47 -1.76 7.85
CA GLN A 210 6.03 -0.72 8.72
C GLN A 210 6.01 0.63 8.01
N LEU A 211 5.38 1.64 8.64
CA LEU A 211 5.45 3.03 8.26
C LEU A 211 6.48 3.76 9.11
N THR A 212 7.33 4.57 8.49
CA THR A 212 8.32 5.41 9.18
C THR A 212 8.36 6.79 8.55
N THR A 213 8.12 7.84 9.35
CA THR A 213 8.31 9.23 8.92
C THR A 213 9.58 9.80 9.55
N ARG A 214 10.36 10.54 8.76
CA ARG A 214 11.53 11.28 9.23
C ARG A 214 11.44 12.75 8.84
N VAL A 215 11.91 13.60 9.74
CA VAL A 215 12.16 15.03 9.46
C VAL A 215 13.65 15.25 9.64
N ASN A 216 14.32 15.77 8.61
CA ASN A 216 15.77 15.97 8.56
C ASN A 216 16.56 14.71 8.98
N GLY A 217 16.12 13.55 8.50
CA GLY A 217 16.71 12.24 8.79
C GLY A 217 16.35 11.62 10.15
N LYS A 218 15.78 12.41 11.09
CA LYS A 218 15.36 11.90 12.40
C LYS A 218 13.99 11.22 12.33
N VAL A 219 13.88 10.01 12.86
CA VAL A 219 12.59 9.29 12.98
C VAL A 219 11.66 10.06 13.92
N VAL A 220 10.48 10.38 13.45
CA VAL A 220 9.44 11.13 14.18
C VAL A 220 8.10 10.38 14.28
N GLN A 221 7.84 9.47 13.35
CA GLN A 221 6.73 8.51 13.43
C GLN A 221 7.25 7.12 13.02
N GLN A 222 6.78 6.09 13.70
CA GLN A 222 7.08 4.70 13.35
C GLN A 222 5.99 3.81 13.94
N GLU A 223 5.20 3.17 13.07
CA GLU A 223 4.16 2.23 13.48
C GLU A 223 3.78 1.29 12.32
N ASN A 224 3.24 0.13 12.66
CA ASN A 224 2.80 -0.84 11.67
C ASN A 224 1.32 -0.60 11.27
N THR A 225 0.97 -0.79 10.01
CA THR A 225 -0.39 -0.63 9.49
C THR A 225 -1.40 -1.59 10.11
N SER A 226 -0.93 -2.67 10.76
CA SER A 226 -1.78 -3.57 11.53
C SER A 226 -2.49 -2.89 12.69
N PHE A 227 -2.01 -1.72 13.15
CA PHE A 227 -2.63 -0.92 14.21
C PHE A 227 -3.68 0.08 13.71
N MET A 228 -4.00 0.10 12.41
CA MET A 228 -5.14 0.87 11.89
C MET A 228 -6.45 0.43 12.56
N ILE A 229 -7.23 1.38 13.04
CA ILE A 229 -8.54 1.16 13.67
C ILE A 229 -9.56 0.70 12.62
N HIS A 230 -9.62 1.41 11.50
CA HIS A 230 -10.43 1.07 10.34
C HIS A 230 -9.52 0.54 9.23
N LYS A 231 -9.66 -0.75 8.91
CA LYS A 231 -8.88 -1.38 7.84
C LYS A 231 -9.28 -0.86 6.46
N PRO A 232 -8.39 -0.94 5.46
CA PRO A 232 -8.68 -0.47 4.10
C PRO A 232 -10.00 -0.99 3.52
N THR A 233 -10.30 -2.28 3.66
CA THR A 233 -11.53 -2.90 3.17
C THR A 233 -12.78 -2.26 3.76
N LYS A 234 -12.79 -2.05 5.09
CA LYS A 234 -13.89 -1.38 5.79
C LYS A 234 -14.09 0.07 5.33
N VAL A 235 -12.99 0.81 5.15
CA VAL A 235 -13.05 2.21 4.69
C VAL A 235 -13.58 2.30 3.27
N ILE A 236 -13.08 1.45 2.36
CA ILE A 236 -13.51 1.43 0.95
C ILE A 236 -14.96 0.98 0.83
N SER A 237 -15.37 -0.07 1.54
CA SER A 237 -16.77 -0.50 1.63
C SER A 237 -17.65 0.66 2.11
N TYR A 238 -17.29 1.31 3.23
CA TYR A 238 -18.03 2.46 3.76
C TYR A 238 -18.16 3.60 2.73
N LEU A 239 -17.08 4.00 2.08
CA LEU A 239 -17.10 5.05 1.05
C LEU A 239 -18.01 4.68 -0.12
N SER A 240 -17.99 3.42 -0.55
CA SER A 240 -18.77 2.94 -1.70
C SER A 240 -20.28 3.05 -1.52
N HIS A 241 -20.77 3.12 -0.28
CA HIS A 241 -22.18 3.31 0.01
C HIS A 241 -22.68 4.75 -0.26
N TYR A 242 -21.75 5.70 -0.36
CA TYR A 242 -22.07 7.11 -0.57
C TYR A 242 -21.53 7.65 -1.90
N PHE A 243 -20.45 7.05 -2.41
CA PHE A 243 -19.73 7.51 -3.59
C PHE A 243 -19.42 6.33 -4.50
N THR A 244 -19.63 6.48 -5.79
CA THR A 244 -19.07 5.54 -6.75
C THR A 244 -17.56 5.79 -6.81
N LEU A 245 -16.77 4.81 -6.39
CA LEU A 245 -15.31 4.84 -6.50
C LEU A 245 -14.92 4.37 -7.89
N LYS A 246 -13.85 4.93 -8.46
CA LYS A 246 -13.37 4.61 -9.80
C LYS A 246 -11.93 4.16 -9.81
N PRO A 247 -11.50 3.42 -10.85
CA PRO A 247 -10.09 3.09 -11.03
C PRO A 247 -9.21 4.34 -10.96
N GLY A 248 -8.14 4.26 -10.17
CA GLY A 248 -7.23 5.37 -9.93
C GLY A 248 -7.60 6.32 -8.82
N ASP A 249 -8.81 6.26 -8.24
CA ASP A 249 -9.15 7.01 -7.02
C ASP A 249 -8.25 6.59 -5.87
N LEU A 250 -7.96 7.53 -4.96
CA LEU A 250 -7.01 7.36 -3.86
C LEU A 250 -7.68 7.48 -2.50
N VAL A 251 -7.20 6.70 -1.54
CA VAL A 251 -7.65 6.77 -0.16
C VAL A 251 -6.44 6.78 0.77
N PHE A 252 -6.18 7.93 1.42
CA PHE A 252 -5.19 8.07 2.48
C PHE A 252 -5.73 7.42 3.75
N MET A 253 -4.94 6.59 4.41
CA MET A 253 -5.43 5.68 5.44
C MET A 253 -5.18 6.14 6.88
N GLY A 254 -4.77 7.39 7.07
CA GLY A 254 -4.48 7.96 8.39
C GLY A 254 -3.04 7.76 8.84
N THR A 255 -2.61 8.63 9.75
CA THR A 255 -1.25 8.71 10.26
C THR A 255 -1.14 8.23 11.71
N PRO A 256 -0.03 7.57 12.09
CA PRO A 256 0.26 7.22 13.49
C PRO A 256 0.98 8.33 14.24
N GLY A 257 1.08 8.16 15.56
CA GLY A 257 1.98 8.91 16.44
C GLY A 257 1.69 10.40 16.53
N ARG A 258 2.68 11.16 16.96
CA ARG A 258 2.56 12.62 17.14
C ARG A 258 3.22 13.38 16.00
N THR A 259 2.65 14.53 15.67
CA THR A 259 3.19 15.46 14.67
C THR A 259 3.51 16.81 15.31
N TYR A 260 4.33 17.60 14.64
CA TYR A 260 4.68 18.95 15.07
C TYR A 260 4.85 19.86 13.85
N ALA A 261 4.89 21.18 14.09
CA ALA A 261 5.04 22.16 13.02
C ALA A 261 6.39 22.06 12.34
N LEU A 262 6.38 22.03 11.02
CA LEU A 262 7.54 22.08 10.15
C LEU A 262 8.09 23.49 10.05
N SER A 263 9.38 23.60 9.74
CA SER A 263 10.10 24.85 9.48
C SER A 263 10.47 24.96 8.01
N ASP A 264 10.79 26.17 7.57
CA ASP A 264 11.35 26.38 6.22
C ASP A 264 12.59 25.53 5.99
N LYS A 265 12.67 24.86 4.84
CA LYS A 265 13.72 23.93 4.43
C LYS A 265 13.77 22.59 5.18
N ASP A 266 12.79 22.28 6.02
CA ASP A 266 12.70 20.92 6.55
C ASP A 266 12.48 19.94 5.41
N GLN A 267 13.23 18.82 5.43
CA GLN A 267 13.03 17.69 4.55
C GLN A 267 12.21 16.62 5.28
N VAL A 268 11.05 16.30 4.73
CA VAL A 268 10.19 15.22 5.24
C VAL A 268 10.31 14.01 4.34
N SER A 269 10.56 12.83 4.92
CA SER A 269 10.47 11.57 4.21
C SER A 269 9.51 10.63 4.90
N VAL A 270 8.63 10.00 4.12
CA VAL A 270 7.73 8.93 4.58
C VAL A 270 8.12 7.66 3.82
N THR A 271 8.42 6.61 4.56
CA THR A 271 8.77 5.30 4.01
C THR A 271 7.75 4.27 4.49
N ILE A 272 7.24 3.45 3.58
CA ILE A 272 6.48 2.25 3.89
C ILE A 272 7.28 1.07 3.35
N GLU A 273 7.58 0.12 4.24
CA GLU A 273 8.40 -1.05 3.91
C GLU A 273 7.76 -1.86 2.77
N GLY A 274 8.55 -2.20 1.76
CA GLY A 274 8.08 -2.91 0.57
C GLY A 274 7.23 -2.10 -0.40
N VAL A 275 6.89 -0.82 -0.07
CA VAL A 275 6.07 0.04 -0.94
C VAL A 275 6.88 1.17 -1.55
N GLY A 276 7.69 1.86 -0.74
CA GLY A 276 8.51 2.96 -1.26
C GLY A 276 8.71 4.10 -0.28
N THR A 277 9.24 5.20 -0.81
CA THR A 277 9.52 6.41 -0.02
C THR A 277 9.13 7.66 -0.81
N VAL A 278 8.42 8.57 -0.16
CA VAL A 278 8.21 9.94 -0.65
C VAL A 278 9.07 10.90 0.15
N VAL A 279 9.77 11.82 -0.52
CA VAL A 279 10.69 12.79 0.10
C VAL A 279 10.43 14.17 -0.50
N ASN A 280 10.12 15.15 0.34
CA ASN A 280 9.85 16.52 -0.12
C ASN A 280 10.48 17.54 0.84
N GLU A 281 10.88 18.66 0.29
CA GLU A 281 11.33 19.81 1.06
C GLU A 281 10.17 20.80 1.25
N VAL A 282 10.11 21.43 2.42
CA VAL A 282 9.09 22.41 2.78
C VAL A 282 9.63 23.83 2.56
N ARG A 283 8.82 24.72 1.97
CA ARG A 283 9.14 26.13 1.75
C ARG A 283 8.01 27.03 2.22
N PHE A 284 8.36 27.96 3.10
CA PHE A 284 7.44 28.97 3.65
C PHE A 284 7.53 30.31 2.91
#